data_025bfc288ec9951f8afe316512de0623
#
_entry.id   025bfc288ec9951f8afe316512de0623
#
_cell.length_a   1.000
_cell.length_b   1.000
_cell.length_c   1.000
_cell.angle_alpha   90.00
_cell.angle_beta   90.00
_cell.angle_gamma   90.00
#
_symmetry.space_group_name_H-M   'P 1'
#
loop_
_entity.id
_entity.type
_entity.pdbx_description
1 polymer ?
#
loop_
_entity_poly.entity_id
_entity_poly.type
_entity_poly.pdbx_seq_one_letter_code
_entity_poly.pdbx_strand_id
1 'polypeptide(L)'
;MGNLVLLFLQIVISWVLLKSKKTRDIFDGKNAILIHNGHINQSIMKRERYNIDDLMSQIRSKDLCTPDEVAFAVLENNGQLSILPKNKCKVKHPDPLISDGTINKKALQDLSRDEEWLKNALKSEGVESVDDVFLCIYQNNGMFVIKKEMNSKDTFF
;
A
#
# COMPACT_ATOMS: atom_id res chain seq x y z
N MET A 1 34.52 -12.62 22.36
CA MET A 1 33.14 -12.94 22.80
C MET A 1 32.10 -11.93 22.29
N GLY A 2 32.38 -10.65 22.17
CA GLY A 2 31.41 -9.64 21.70
C GLY A 2 30.92 -9.84 20.27
N ASN A 3 31.75 -10.28 19.34
CA ASN A 3 31.38 -10.46 17.94
C ASN A 3 30.39 -11.62 17.70
N LEU A 4 30.43 -12.66 18.51
CA LEU A 4 29.53 -13.81 18.38
C LEU A 4 28.10 -13.45 18.82
N VAL A 5 27.98 -12.66 19.88
CA VAL A 5 26.67 -12.15 20.37
C VAL A 5 26.02 -11.21 19.37
N LEU A 6 26.82 -10.33 18.76
CA LEU A 6 26.31 -9.40 17.71
C LEU A 6 25.85 -10.16 16.47
N LEU A 7 26.58 -11.18 16.03
CA LEU A 7 26.17 -12.02 14.90
C LEU A 7 24.89 -12.79 15.19
N PHE A 8 24.76 -13.36 16.40
CA PHE A 8 23.53 -14.06 16.81
C PHE A 8 22.34 -13.11 16.86
N LEU A 9 22.52 -11.90 17.42
CA LEU A 9 21.49 -10.86 17.46
C LEU A 9 21.04 -10.45 16.05
N GLN A 10 21.99 -10.29 15.14
CA GLN A 10 21.73 -9.94 13.74
C GLN A 10 20.94 -11.02 13.00
N ILE A 11 21.25 -12.30 13.24
CA ILE A 11 20.50 -13.43 12.65
C ILE A 11 19.08 -13.49 13.22
N VAL A 12 18.89 -13.30 14.52
CA VAL A 12 17.57 -13.31 15.16
C VAL A 12 16.71 -12.16 14.66
N ILE A 13 17.26 -10.95 14.57
CA ILE A 13 16.55 -9.78 14.03
C ILE A 13 16.15 -10.01 12.57
N SER A 14 17.07 -10.50 11.74
CA SER A 14 16.80 -10.82 10.33
C SER A 14 15.69 -11.87 10.19
N TRP A 15 15.71 -12.90 11.04
CA TRP A 15 14.70 -13.96 11.02
C TRP A 15 13.32 -13.46 11.45
N VAL A 16 13.24 -12.59 12.47
CA VAL A 16 12.00 -11.96 12.93
C VAL A 16 11.42 -11.04 11.86
N LEU A 17 12.26 -10.22 11.21
CA LEU A 17 11.85 -9.32 10.12
C LEU A 17 11.34 -10.07 8.90
N LEU A 18 11.95 -11.21 8.56
CA LEU A 18 11.52 -12.04 7.42
C LEU A 18 10.21 -12.79 7.70
N LYS A 19 9.93 -13.15 8.95
CA LYS A 19 8.79 -14.02 9.31
C LYS A 19 7.47 -13.27 9.50
N SER A 20 7.49 -11.96 9.73
CA SER A 20 6.27 -11.19 10.02
C SER A 20 6.11 -9.96 9.14
N LYS A 21 5.08 -9.98 8.27
CA LYS A 21 4.65 -8.79 7.51
C LYS A 21 4.30 -7.62 8.44
N LYS A 22 3.65 -7.90 9.59
CA LYS A 22 3.34 -6.89 10.61
C LYS A 22 4.58 -6.18 11.17
N THR A 23 5.67 -6.92 11.36
CA THR A 23 6.94 -6.37 11.88
C THR A 23 7.62 -5.52 10.81
N ARG A 24 7.53 -5.93 9.53
CA ARG A 24 8.05 -5.17 8.40
C ARG A 24 7.30 -3.86 8.22
N ASP A 25 5.97 -3.84 8.31
CA ASP A 25 5.14 -2.63 8.22
C ASP A 25 5.43 -1.59 9.34
N ILE A 26 5.95 -2.03 10.48
CA ILE A 26 6.37 -1.14 11.58
C ILE A 26 7.72 -0.49 11.29
N PHE A 27 8.65 -1.21 10.63
CA PHE A 27 10.00 -0.73 10.34
C PHE A 27 10.12 0.00 8.99
N ASP A 28 9.32 -0.38 7.98
CA ASP A 28 9.43 0.16 6.63
C ASP A 28 8.71 1.51 6.44
N GLY A 29 8.13 2.10 7.49
CA GLY A 29 7.36 3.34 7.37
C GLY A 29 6.06 3.14 6.57
N LYS A 30 5.21 4.15 6.52
CA LYS A 30 3.96 4.12 5.75
C LYS A 30 4.11 5.04 4.55
N ASN A 31 3.71 4.58 3.38
CA ASN A 31 3.57 5.42 2.19
C ASN A 31 2.81 6.70 2.51
N ALA A 32 3.28 7.83 2.00
CA ALA A 32 2.67 9.13 2.25
C ALA A 32 2.04 9.68 0.97
N ILE A 33 0.73 9.94 1.00
CA ILE A 33 0.02 10.50 -0.15
C ILE A 33 0.19 12.01 -0.15
N LEU A 34 1.05 12.53 -1.05
CA LEU A 34 1.33 13.96 -1.21
C LEU A 34 0.26 14.67 -2.03
N ILE A 35 -0.31 13.99 -3.04
CA ILE A 35 -1.44 14.48 -3.83
C ILE A 35 -2.55 13.45 -3.83
N HIS A 36 -3.78 13.90 -3.58
CA HIS A 36 -4.99 13.12 -3.74
C HIS A 36 -5.99 13.91 -4.60
N ASN A 37 -6.35 13.33 -5.73
CA ASN A 37 -7.32 13.88 -6.69
C ASN A 37 -7.04 15.35 -7.08
N GLY A 38 -5.78 15.70 -7.31
CA GLY A 38 -5.35 17.04 -7.69
C GLY A 38 -5.03 17.97 -6.51
N HIS A 39 -5.36 17.58 -5.29
CA HIS A 39 -5.13 18.39 -4.10
C HIS A 39 -3.81 18.02 -3.42
N ILE A 40 -2.92 19.00 -3.26
CA ILE A 40 -1.66 18.82 -2.53
C ILE A 40 -1.90 18.82 -1.04
N ASN A 41 -1.42 17.78 -0.33
CA ASN A 41 -1.43 17.72 1.11
C ASN A 41 -0.19 18.39 1.69
N GLN A 42 -0.29 19.70 1.93
CA GLN A 42 0.82 20.51 2.43
C GLN A 42 1.33 20.04 3.80
N SER A 43 0.45 19.54 4.67
CA SER A 43 0.84 19.05 6.00
C SER A 43 1.68 17.78 5.90
N ILE A 44 1.33 16.87 5.01
CA ILE A 44 2.12 15.66 4.73
C ILE A 44 3.45 16.04 4.08
N MET A 45 3.46 16.93 3.07
CA MET A 45 4.70 17.40 2.46
C MET A 45 5.67 17.97 3.49
N LYS A 46 5.15 18.82 4.42
CA LYS A 46 5.97 19.39 5.50
C LYS A 46 6.51 18.32 6.45
N ARG A 47 5.68 17.35 6.83
CA ARG A 47 6.07 16.23 7.71
C ARG A 47 7.16 15.37 7.08
N GLU A 48 7.01 15.04 5.80
CA GLU A 48 7.97 14.23 5.03
C GLU A 48 9.16 15.07 4.52
N ARG A 49 9.18 16.39 4.78
CA ARG A 49 10.20 17.33 4.29
C ARG A 49 10.37 17.31 2.78
N TYR A 50 9.26 17.06 2.06
CA TYR A 50 9.27 17.02 0.60
C TYR A 50 9.06 18.42 0.02
N ASN A 51 9.95 18.82 -0.92
CA ASN A 51 9.95 20.15 -1.52
C ASN A 51 8.93 20.24 -2.65
N ILE A 52 8.29 21.42 -2.80
CA ILE A 52 7.34 21.69 -3.89
C ILE A 52 8.02 21.69 -5.27
N ASP A 53 9.25 22.17 -5.37
CA ASP A 53 10.00 22.20 -6.62
C ASP A 53 10.33 20.77 -7.10
N ASP A 54 10.68 19.89 -6.17
CA ASP A 54 10.91 18.48 -6.45
C ASP A 54 9.61 17.80 -6.90
N LEU A 55 8.48 18.09 -6.22
CA LEU A 55 7.17 17.58 -6.60
C LEU A 55 6.81 18.00 -8.02
N MET A 56 6.94 19.27 -8.34
CA MET A 56 6.65 19.78 -9.68
C MET A 56 7.58 19.23 -10.75
N SER A 57 8.86 19.02 -10.42
CA SER A 57 9.82 18.36 -11.31
C SER A 57 9.41 16.91 -11.61
N GLN A 58 8.99 16.17 -10.59
CA GLN A 58 8.51 14.79 -10.77
C GLN A 58 7.20 14.71 -11.56
N ILE A 59 6.27 15.66 -11.39
CA ILE A 59 5.05 15.75 -12.18
C ILE A 59 5.39 15.95 -13.67
N ARG A 60 6.28 16.89 -13.97
CA ARG A 60 6.74 17.12 -15.36
C ARG A 60 7.47 15.93 -15.97
N SER A 61 8.20 15.15 -15.16
CA SER A 61 8.87 13.93 -15.62
C SER A 61 7.89 12.82 -16.09
N LYS A 62 6.61 12.97 -15.75
CA LYS A 62 5.50 12.09 -16.19
C LYS A 62 4.64 12.70 -17.29
N ASP A 63 5.15 13.71 -17.98
CA ASP A 63 4.43 14.45 -19.06
C ASP A 63 3.12 15.09 -18.56
N LEU A 64 3.08 15.47 -17.27
CA LEU A 64 1.97 16.21 -16.66
C LEU A 64 2.40 17.66 -16.38
N CYS A 65 1.47 18.60 -16.55
CA CYS A 65 1.74 20.02 -16.40
C CYS A 65 1.42 20.54 -15.00
N THR A 66 0.37 19.99 -14.39
CA THR A 66 -0.21 20.53 -13.16
C THR A 66 -0.59 19.43 -12.16
N PRO A 67 -0.64 19.73 -10.86
CA PRO A 67 -1.08 18.77 -9.84
C PRO A 67 -2.51 18.28 -10.03
N ASP A 68 -3.40 19.09 -10.65
CA ASP A 68 -4.81 18.71 -10.87
C ASP A 68 -4.98 17.56 -11.88
N GLU A 69 -3.97 17.26 -12.70
CA GLU A 69 -3.94 16.09 -13.58
C GLU A 69 -3.58 14.79 -12.84
N VAL A 70 -3.15 14.89 -11.57
CA VAL A 70 -2.69 13.77 -10.74
C VAL A 70 -3.84 13.20 -9.91
N ALA A 71 -4.12 11.91 -10.03
CA ALA A 71 -5.02 11.20 -9.12
C ALA A 71 -4.35 10.98 -7.76
N PHE A 72 -3.14 10.41 -7.77
CA PHE A 72 -2.34 10.19 -6.58
C PHE A 72 -0.85 10.48 -6.86
N ALA A 73 -0.19 11.15 -5.92
CA ALA A 73 1.26 11.18 -5.80
C ALA A 73 1.65 10.58 -4.45
N VAL A 74 2.32 9.44 -4.46
CA VAL A 74 2.64 8.65 -3.28
C VAL A 74 4.15 8.63 -3.09
N LEU A 75 4.60 9.15 -1.95
CA LEU A 75 5.99 9.01 -1.53
C LEU A 75 6.16 7.62 -0.91
N GLU A 76 6.90 6.78 -1.61
CA GLU A 76 7.19 5.42 -1.21
C GLU A 76 8.26 5.38 -0.12
N ASN A 77 8.33 4.27 0.63
CA ASN A 77 9.29 4.10 1.72
C ASN A 77 10.76 4.17 1.28
N ASN A 78 11.05 3.91 0.01
CA ASN A 78 12.38 4.04 -0.58
C ASN A 78 12.73 5.46 -1.03
N GLY A 79 11.85 6.44 -0.78
CA GLY A 79 12.01 7.84 -1.16
C GLY A 79 11.62 8.17 -2.61
N GLN A 80 11.18 7.20 -3.40
CA GLN A 80 10.65 7.45 -4.74
C GLN A 80 9.24 8.04 -4.69
N LEU A 81 8.91 8.90 -5.66
CA LEU A 81 7.56 9.41 -5.84
C LEU A 81 6.84 8.66 -6.97
N SER A 82 5.82 7.91 -6.61
CA SER A 82 4.90 7.26 -7.55
C SER A 82 3.79 8.22 -7.93
N ILE A 83 3.64 8.52 -9.23
CA ILE A 83 2.61 9.42 -9.73
C ILE A 83 1.63 8.63 -10.61
N LEU A 84 0.34 8.71 -10.26
CA LEU A 84 -0.76 8.08 -10.99
C LEU A 84 -1.63 9.18 -11.61
N PRO A 85 -1.59 9.36 -12.95
CA PRO A 85 -2.43 10.36 -13.64
C PRO A 85 -3.91 10.00 -13.57
N LYS A 86 -4.78 11.03 -13.50
CA LYS A 86 -6.25 10.84 -13.45
C LYS A 86 -6.80 10.07 -14.65
N ASN A 87 -6.28 10.32 -15.83
CA ASN A 87 -6.75 9.69 -17.08
C ASN A 87 -6.43 8.18 -17.17
N LYS A 88 -5.46 7.69 -16.37
CA LYS A 88 -5.05 6.28 -16.33
C LYS A 88 -5.42 5.57 -15.02
N CYS A 89 -5.79 6.33 -13.99
CA CYS A 89 -6.04 5.79 -12.66
C CYS A 89 -7.48 5.28 -12.53
N LYS A 90 -7.62 3.99 -12.25
CA LYS A 90 -8.92 3.33 -12.02
C LYS A 90 -9.16 2.96 -10.56
N VAL A 91 -8.20 3.23 -9.68
CA VAL A 91 -8.29 2.86 -8.26
C VAL A 91 -8.81 4.03 -7.43
N LYS A 92 -9.54 3.69 -6.35
CA LYS A 92 -10.04 4.67 -5.36
C LYS A 92 -9.01 4.98 -4.28
N HIS A 93 -8.01 4.10 -4.09
CA HIS A 93 -6.90 4.26 -3.19
C HIS A 93 -5.64 3.63 -3.80
N PRO A 94 -4.45 4.24 -3.66
CA PRO A 94 -3.22 3.72 -4.26
C PRO A 94 -2.78 2.40 -3.64
N ASP A 95 -2.99 2.25 -2.32
CA ASP A 95 -2.64 1.02 -1.63
C ASP A 95 -3.80 0.01 -1.65
N PRO A 96 -3.51 -1.29 -1.70
CA PRO A 96 -4.52 -2.34 -1.55
C PRO A 96 -5.25 -2.26 -0.21
N LEU A 97 -6.53 -2.65 -0.19
CA LEU A 97 -7.31 -2.79 1.04
C LEU A 97 -6.94 -4.05 1.82
N ILE A 98 -6.56 -5.11 1.10
CA ILE A 98 -6.08 -6.36 1.68
C ILE A 98 -4.85 -6.82 0.89
N SER A 99 -3.83 -7.26 1.63
CA SER A 99 -2.67 -7.93 1.09
C SER A 99 -2.36 -9.14 1.96
N ASP A 100 -2.36 -10.32 1.33
CA ASP A 100 -2.06 -11.60 1.97
C ASP A 100 -2.86 -11.85 3.26
N GLY A 101 -4.19 -11.63 3.21
CA GLY A 101 -5.10 -11.80 4.34
C GLY A 101 -5.02 -10.70 5.40
N THR A 102 -4.19 -9.67 5.19
CA THR A 102 -4.04 -8.57 6.15
C THR A 102 -4.76 -7.32 5.66
N ILE A 103 -5.65 -6.77 6.49
CA ILE A 103 -6.40 -5.54 6.19
C ILE A 103 -5.48 -4.32 6.35
N ASN A 104 -5.47 -3.45 5.35
CA ASN A 104 -4.86 -2.13 5.43
C ASN A 104 -5.85 -1.13 6.07
N LYS A 105 -5.78 -1.01 7.40
CA LYS A 105 -6.67 -0.11 8.18
C LYS A 105 -6.52 1.35 7.76
N LYS A 106 -5.30 1.78 7.37
CA LYS A 106 -5.07 3.15 6.93
C LYS A 106 -5.80 3.44 5.62
N ALA A 107 -5.69 2.55 4.63
CA ALA A 107 -6.39 2.70 3.37
C ALA A 107 -7.93 2.75 3.55
N LEU A 108 -8.48 1.98 4.49
CA LEU A 108 -9.90 2.06 4.85
C LEU A 108 -10.27 3.41 5.47
N GLN A 109 -9.46 3.91 6.40
CA GLN A 109 -9.66 5.22 7.03
C GLN A 109 -9.59 6.36 6.01
N ASP A 110 -8.62 6.33 5.10
CA ASP A 110 -8.45 7.32 4.03
C ASP A 110 -9.67 7.35 3.09
N LEU A 111 -10.33 6.21 2.91
CA LEU A 111 -11.58 6.07 2.17
C LEU A 111 -12.84 6.36 3.00
N SER A 112 -12.71 6.68 4.28
CA SER A 112 -13.83 6.81 5.22
C SER A 112 -14.70 5.55 5.28
N ARG A 113 -14.06 4.38 5.30
CA ARG A 113 -14.67 3.05 5.35
C ARG A 113 -14.14 2.27 6.55
N ASP A 114 -14.92 1.30 7.00
CA ASP A 114 -14.58 0.39 8.10
C ASP A 114 -14.40 -1.07 7.64
N GLU A 115 -13.99 -1.92 8.58
CA GLU A 115 -13.80 -3.34 8.30
C GLU A 115 -15.12 -4.06 8.01
N GLU A 116 -16.25 -3.59 8.55
CA GLU A 116 -17.55 -4.17 8.32
C GLU A 116 -18.02 -3.94 6.88
N TRP A 117 -17.85 -2.70 6.39
CA TRP A 117 -18.09 -2.38 4.99
C TRP A 117 -17.24 -3.27 4.06
N LEU A 118 -15.93 -3.44 4.38
CA LEU A 118 -15.04 -4.28 3.58
C LEU A 118 -15.50 -5.73 3.54
N LYS A 119 -15.87 -6.31 4.69
CA LYS A 119 -16.36 -7.69 4.78
C LYS A 119 -17.66 -7.89 3.98
N ASN A 120 -18.56 -6.91 4.03
CA ASN A 120 -19.82 -6.96 3.25
C ASN A 120 -19.53 -6.86 1.75
N ALA A 121 -18.61 -6.01 1.33
CA ALA A 121 -18.17 -5.91 -0.06
C ALA A 121 -17.50 -7.21 -0.56
N LEU A 122 -16.68 -7.86 0.27
CA LEU A 122 -16.08 -9.16 -0.06
C LEU A 122 -17.12 -10.27 -0.22
N LYS A 123 -18.16 -10.30 0.63
CA LYS A 123 -19.25 -11.27 0.50
C LYS A 123 -19.99 -11.14 -0.82
N SER A 124 -20.20 -9.92 -1.33
CA SER A 124 -20.80 -9.71 -2.65
C SER A 124 -19.93 -10.23 -3.80
N GLU A 125 -18.62 -10.33 -3.60
CA GLU A 125 -17.66 -10.93 -4.53
C GLU A 125 -17.44 -12.45 -4.29
N GLY A 126 -18.27 -13.07 -3.42
CA GLY A 126 -18.20 -14.50 -3.12
C GLY A 126 -16.97 -14.89 -2.28
N VAL A 127 -16.53 -13.99 -1.41
CA VAL A 127 -15.43 -14.22 -0.46
C VAL A 127 -15.95 -14.13 0.96
N GLU A 128 -15.84 -15.22 1.73
CA GLU A 128 -16.36 -15.28 3.09
C GLU A 128 -15.35 -14.83 4.14
N SER A 129 -14.06 -15.08 3.90
CA SER A 129 -12.99 -14.74 4.84
C SER A 129 -11.95 -13.82 4.23
N VAL A 130 -11.50 -12.83 5.02
CA VAL A 130 -10.36 -11.97 4.67
C VAL A 130 -9.08 -12.77 4.53
N ASP A 131 -8.93 -13.85 5.31
CA ASP A 131 -7.74 -14.71 5.30
C ASP A 131 -7.54 -15.42 3.95
N ASP A 132 -8.62 -15.63 3.18
CA ASP A 132 -8.60 -16.25 1.85
C ASP A 132 -8.21 -15.27 0.73
N VAL A 133 -8.06 -13.98 1.05
CA VAL A 133 -7.73 -12.96 0.07
C VAL A 133 -6.22 -12.77 -0.02
N PHE A 134 -5.66 -12.95 -1.21
CA PHE A 134 -4.27 -12.60 -1.51
C PHE A 134 -4.12 -11.11 -1.77
N LEU A 135 -5.02 -10.52 -2.60
CA LEU A 135 -5.02 -9.10 -2.94
C LEU A 135 -6.45 -8.58 -3.07
N CYS A 136 -6.73 -7.42 -2.48
CA CYS A 136 -7.97 -6.68 -2.72
C CYS A 136 -7.70 -5.21 -2.99
N ILE A 137 -8.15 -4.72 -4.15
CA ILE A 137 -8.00 -3.32 -4.59
C ILE A 137 -9.40 -2.75 -4.84
N TYR A 138 -9.67 -1.54 -4.31
CA TYR A 138 -10.89 -0.82 -4.59
C TYR A 138 -10.76 0.03 -5.84
N GLN A 139 -11.55 -0.30 -6.86
CA GLN A 139 -11.58 0.37 -8.15
C GLN A 139 -12.85 1.21 -8.33
N ASN A 140 -12.90 2.00 -9.41
CA ASN A 140 -14.06 2.81 -9.75
C ASN A 140 -15.34 1.96 -9.95
N ASN A 141 -15.20 0.74 -10.45
CA ASN A 141 -16.29 -0.16 -10.81
C ASN A 141 -16.54 -1.27 -9.77
N GLY A 142 -15.90 -1.22 -8.59
CA GLY A 142 -16.06 -2.23 -7.53
C GLY A 142 -14.75 -2.78 -7.00
N MET A 143 -14.80 -3.97 -6.43
CA MET A 143 -13.63 -4.63 -5.86
C MET A 143 -12.92 -5.49 -6.91
N PHE A 144 -11.60 -5.38 -6.98
CA PHE A 144 -10.76 -6.35 -7.66
C PHE A 144 -10.16 -7.28 -6.60
N VAL A 145 -10.51 -8.55 -6.64
CA VAL A 145 -10.12 -9.54 -5.63
C VAL A 145 -9.38 -10.70 -6.26
N ILE A 146 -8.22 -11.03 -5.70
CA ILE A 146 -7.48 -12.27 -5.98
C ILE A 146 -7.51 -13.10 -4.72
N LYS A 147 -8.05 -14.33 -4.80
CA LYS A 147 -8.04 -15.30 -3.71
C LYS A 147 -6.66 -15.95 -3.60
N LYS A 148 -6.32 -16.39 -2.40
CA LYS A 148 -5.13 -17.22 -2.19
C LYS A 148 -5.30 -18.54 -2.94
N GLU A 149 -4.23 -18.99 -3.57
CA GLU A 149 -4.19 -20.35 -4.11
C GLU A 149 -4.23 -21.32 -2.92
N MET A 150 -5.16 -22.25 -2.94
CA MET A 150 -5.12 -23.37 -2.01
C MET A 150 -3.85 -24.15 -2.32
N ASN A 151 -2.96 -24.27 -1.32
CA ASN A 151 -1.74 -25.08 -1.41
C ASN A 151 -2.16 -26.50 -1.81
N SER A 152 -2.10 -26.82 -3.09
CA SER A 152 -2.19 -28.19 -3.56
C SER A 152 -0.88 -28.91 -3.24
N LYS A 153 -0.65 -29.16 -1.93
CA LYS A 153 0.43 -30.08 -1.50
C LYS A 153 0.13 -31.54 -1.81
N ASP A 154 -1.01 -31.84 -2.46
CA ASP A 154 -1.49 -33.21 -2.65
C ASP A 154 -1.79 -33.60 -4.10
N THR A 155 -1.18 -32.94 -5.11
CA THR A 155 -1.39 -33.38 -6.50
C THR A 155 -0.09 -33.42 -7.29
N PHE A 156 0.90 -34.13 -6.78
CA PHE A 156 1.99 -34.67 -7.56
C PHE A 156 2.20 -36.13 -7.18
N PHE A 157 1.37 -36.98 -7.75
CA PHE A 157 1.70 -38.38 -8.02
C PHE A 157 1.15 -38.74 -9.40
#